data_8925f710afe9333082683f9043ec266f
#
_entry.id   8925f710afe9333082683f9043ec266f
#
_cell.length_a   1.000
_cell.length_b   1.000
_cell.length_c   1.000
_cell.angle_alpha   90.00
_cell.angle_beta   90.00
_cell.angle_gamma   90.00
#
_symmetry.space_group_name_H-M   'P 1'
#
loop_
_entity.id
_entity.type
_entity.pdbx_description
1 polymer ?
#
loop_
_entity_poly.entity_id
_entity_poly.type
_entity_poly.pdbx_seq_one_letter_code
_entity_poly.pdbx_strand_id
1 'polypeptide(L)'
;PVGTHRRLLDYHIGPVDIELPFNHRLAHENGWSHGYADYVVEEYKRFAYLCIHGNQVCTPSKDVDQAWHLHLTYTNDYWNRFCPKLLGKDLHHGPTIGGMEDEMKYRQHYIETLQLYESVFGRKPPSNIWKDVDTRFSHDSNTQWVDLASNIVTSKNSLLIKITSALLIGVLLG
;
A
#
# COMPACT_ATOMS: atom_id res chain seq x y z
N PRO A 1 -0.88 12.65 21.57
CA PRO A 1 -2.11 12.93 22.31
C PRO A 1 -3.27 12.14 21.71
N VAL A 2 -4.06 11.48 22.55
CA VAL A 2 -5.20 10.61 22.17
C VAL A 2 -6.17 11.30 21.21
N GLY A 3 -6.36 12.63 21.34
CA GLY A 3 -7.25 13.41 20.51
C GLY A 3 -6.86 13.49 19.03
N THR A 4 -5.57 13.58 18.68
CA THR A 4 -5.13 13.69 17.27
C THR A 4 -5.31 12.37 16.53
N HIS A 5 -4.99 11.24 17.17
CA HIS A 5 -5.19 9.92 16.57
C HIS A 5 -6.67 9.67 16.23
N ARG A 6 -7.58 9.97 17.16
CA ARG A 6 -9.02 9.81 16.91
C ARG A 6 -9.50 10.72 15.78
N ARG A 7 -9.12 12.00 15.76
CA ARG A 7 -9.45 12.92 14.68
C ARG A 7 -8.97 12.44 13.31
N LEU A 8 -7.80 11.80 13.24
CA LEU A 8 -7.28 11.19 12.00
C LEU A 8 -8.14 10.01 11.55
N LEU A 9 -8.51 9.11 12.46
CA LEU A 9 -9.36 7.96 12.12
C LEU A 9 -10.75 8.41 11.64
N ASP A 10 -11.32 9.42 12.28
CA ASP A 10 -12.64 9.97 11.94
C ASP A 10 -12.61 10.86 10.67
N TYR A 11 -11.42 11.20 10.16
CA TYR A 11 -11.28 12.06 9.00
C TYR A 11 -11.75 11.39 7.71
N HIS A 12 -12.53 12.11 6.92
CA HIS A 12 -12.95 11.68 5.60
C HIS A 12 -12.07 12.30 4.53
N ILE A 13 -11.42 11.45 3.71
CA ILE A 13 -10.55 11.88 2.63
C ILE A 13 -11.40 12.23 1.40
N GLY A 14 -11.18 13.40 0.86
CA GLY A 14 -11.89 13.87 -0.34
C GLY A 14 -13.32 14.34 -0.07
N PRO A 15 -14.11 14.57 -1.13
CA PRO A 15 -15.51 14.95 -1.01
C PRO A 15 -16.37 13.82 -0.44
N VAL A 16 -17.39 14.20 0.34
CA VAL A 16 -18.37 13.24 0.87
C VAL A 16 -19.45 12.93 -0.17
N ASP A 17 -20.43 12.89 -0.38
CA ASP A 17 -21.58 12.75 -1.27
C ASP A 17 -21.21 12.68 -2.77
N ILE A 18 -20.28 11.79 -3.15
CA ILE A 18 -19.90 11.54 -4.53
C ILE A 18 -20.07 10.05 -4.89
N GLU A 19 -20.30 9.78 -6.17
CA GLU A 19 -20.54 8.43 -6.68
C GLU A 19 -19.35 7.47 -6.46
N LEU A 20 -18.11 7.99 -6.51
CA LEU A 20 -16.90 7.20 -6.30
C LEU A 20 -16.04 7.78 -5.17
N PRO A 21 -16.36 7.48 -3.88
CA PRO A 21 -15.59 7.92 -2.73
C PRO A 21 -14.15 7.40 -2.76
N PHE A 22 -13.27 8.02 -1.98
CA PHE A 22 -11.84 7.71 -1.92
C PHE A 22 -11.55 6.21 -1.74
N ASN A 23 -12.17 5.57 -0.77
CA ASN A 23 -11.99 4.14 -0.48
C ASN A 23 -12.50 3.23 -1.61
N HIS A 24 -13.60 3.58 -2.28
CA HIS A 24 -14.10 2.83 -3.43
C HIS A 24 -13.18 2.99 -4.65
N ARG A 25 -12.64 4.19 -4.87
CA ARG A 25 -11.63 4.42 -5.90
C ARG A 25 -10.36 3.60 -5.62
N LEU A 26 -9.88 3.60 -4.37
CA LEU A 26 -8.73 2.80 -3.94
C LEU A 26 -8.96 1.30 -4.20
N ALA A 27 -10.15 0.80 -3.86
CA ALA A 27 -10.54 -0.58 -4.12
C ALA A 27 -10.51 -0.90 -5.62
N HIS A 28 -11.11 -0.04 -6.44
CA HIS A 28 -11.18 -0.23 -7.89
C HIS A 28 -9.80 -0.23 -8.55
N GLU A 29 -8.93 0.73 -8.20
CA GLU A 29 -7.59 0.87 -8.80
C GLU A 29 -6.66 -0.29 -8.42
N ASN A 30 -6.88 -0.94 -7.28
CA ASN A 30 -6.04 -2.04 -6.79
C ASN A 30 -6.68 -3.44 -6.92
N GLY A 31 -7.91 -3.55 -7.42
CA GLY A 31 -8.63 -4.81 -7.50
C GLY A 31 -8.99 -5.40 -6.13
N TRP A 32 -9.21 -4.54 -5.13
CA TRP A 32 -9.55 -4.94 -3.76
C TRP A 32 -11.06 -4.94 -3.51
N SER A 33 -11.49 -5.67 -2.49
CA SER A 33 -12.84 -5.49 -1.96
C SER A 33 -12.97 -4.14 -1.24
N HIS A 34 -14.17 -3.56 -1.20
CA HIS A 34 -14.42 -2.30 -0.49
C HIS A 34 -14.02 -2.39 0.99
N GLY A 35 -14.39 -3.48 1.68
CA GLY A 35 -14.03 -3.67 3.09
C GLY A 35 -12.53 -3.78 3.33
N TYR A 36 -11.76 -4.35 2.38
CA TYR A 36 -10.31 -4.36 2.47
C TYR A 36 -9.73 -2.94 2.27
N ALA A 37 -10.22 -2.20 1.28
CA ALA A 37 -9.79 -0.82 1.05
C ALA A 37 -10.10 0.10 2.24
N ASP A 38 -11.26 -0.05 2.87
CA ASP A 38 -11.61 0.67 4.10
C ASP A 38 -10.57 0.42 5.20
N TYR A 39 -10.17 -0.84 5.37
CA TYR A 39 -9.18 -1.22 6.36
C TYR A 39 -7.79 -0.67 6.03
N VAL A 40 -7.39 -0.67 4.76
CA VAL A 40 -6.14 -0.05 4.30
C VAL A 40 -6.15 1.46 4.55
N VAL A 41 -7.27 2.15 4.32
CA VAL A 41 -7.41 3.59 4.60
C VAL A 41 -7.24 3.90 6.09
N GLU A 42 -7.78 3.06 6.98
CA GLU A 42 -7.53 3.21 8.42
C GLU A 42 -6.05 3.03 8.77
N GLU A 43 -5.39 2.04 8.19
CA GLU A 43 -3.96 1.80 8.41
C GLU A 43 -3.09 2.92 7.83
N TYR A 44 -3.49 3.52 6.71
CA TYR A 44 -2.85 4.72 6.17
C TYR A 44 -2.93 5.90 7.15
N LYS A 45 -4.08 6.12 7.77
CA LYS A 45 -4.25 7.18 8.78
C LYS A 45 -3.39 6.91 10.02
N ARG A 46 -3.25 5.65 10.46
CA ARG A 46 -2.34 5.26 11.52
C ARG A 46 -0.88 5.50 11.14
N PHE A 47 -0.50 5.14 9.92
CA PHE A 47 0.84 5.42 9.39
C PHE A 47 1.14 6.91 9.37
N ALA A 48 0.23 7.75 8.87
CA ALA A 48 0.39 9.20 8.88
C ALA A 48 0.56 9.73 10.31
N TYR A 49 -0.16 9.16 11.28
CA TYR A 49 0.03 9.49 12.71
C TYR A 49 1.44 9.15 13.19
N LEU A 50 1.98 7.99 12.84
CA LEU A 50 3.35 7.60 13.20
C LEU A 50 4.39 8.55 12.61
N CYS A 51 4.22 8.95 11.35
CA CYS A 51 5.15 9.87 10.66
C CYS A 51 5.24 11.25 11.33
N ILE A 52 4.18 11.71 11.99
CA ILE A 52 4.17 13.03 12.62
C ILE A 52 4.56 13.00 14.10
N HIS A 53 4.36 11.89 14.80
CA HIS A 53 4.61 11.75 16.23
C HIS A 53 5.86 10.92 16.54
N GLY A 54 6.37 10.14 15.59
CA GLY A 54 7.66 9.47 15.67
C GLY A 54 8.80 10.44 15.39
N ASN A 55 9.92 10.26 16.10
CA ASN A 55 11.16 11.01 15.82
C ASN A 55 12.05 10.29 14.79
N GLN A 56 11.44 9.54 13.88
CA GLN A 56 12.12 8.72 12.90
C GLN A 56 11.41 8.76 11.55
N VAL A 57 12.14 8.40 10.50
CA VAL A 57 11.56 8.21 9.16
C VAL A 57 10.76 6.91 9.14
N CYS A 58 9.52 7.00 8.69
CA CYS A 58 8.63 5.84 8.55
C CYS A 58 8.53 5.39 7.09
N THR A 59 8.54 4.07 6.89
CA THR A 59 8.31 3.44 5.59
C THR A 59 6.98 2.67 5.63
N PRO A 60 6.06 2.88 4.68
CA PRO A 60 4.76 2.22 4.66
C PRO A 60 4.83 0.78 4.15
N SER A 61 3.80 -0.02 4.45
CA SER A 61 3.53 -1.25 3.68
C SER A 61 3.15 -0.90 2.25
N LYS A 62 3.19 -1.89 1.32
CA LYS A 62 2.79 -1.65 -0.07
C LYS A 62 1.35 -1.14 -0.19
N ASP A 63 0.45 -1.72 0.57
CA ASP A 63 -0.97 -1.38 0.51
C ASP A 63 -1.25 0.02 1.10
N VAL A 64 -0.59 0.36 2.21
CA VAL A 64 -0.64 1.71 2.80
C VAL A 64 -0.06 2.75 1.84
N ASP A 65 1.00 2.40 1.13
CA ASP A 65 1.64 3.24 0.12
C ASP A 65 0.69 3.56 -1.06
N GLN A 66 -0.10 2.57 -1.51
CA GLN A 66 -1.15 2.79 -2.53
C GLN A 66 -2.20 3.81 -2.07
N ALA A 67 -2.64 3.73 -0.82
CA ALA A 67 -3.57 4.71 -0.26
C ALA A 67 -2.95 6.11 -0.18
N TRP A 68 -1.66 6.18 0.19
CA TRP A 68 -0.94 7.46 0.23
C TRP A 68 -0.76 8.06 -1.16
N HIS A 69 -0.33 7.27 -2.16
CA HIS A 69 -0.23 7.70 -3.55
C HIS A 69 -1.56 8.24 -4.09
N LEU A 70 -2.64 7.52 -3.85
CA LEU A 70 -3.96 8.00 -4.26
C LEU A 70 -4.32 9.33 -3.57
N HIS A 71 -4.05 9.46 -2.24
CA HIS A 71 -4.35 10.69 -1.53
C HIS A 71 -3.55 11.90 -2.04
N LEU A 72 -2.32 11.70 -2.49
CA LEU A 72 -1.52 12.75 -3.13
C LEU A 72 -2.17 13.30 -4.42
N THR A 73 -3.00 12.51 -5.11
CA THR A 73 -3.77 13.01 -6.26
C THR A 73 -4.94 13.90 -5.86
N TYR A 74 -5.42 13.79 -4.63
CA TYR A 74 -6.41 14.69 -4.02
C TYR A 74 -5.72 15.94 -3.45
N THR A 75 -4.98 16.66 -4.28
CA THR A 75 -4.04 17.71 -3.89
C THR A 75 -4.64 18.78 -2.99
N ASN A 76 -5.89 19.20 -3.26
CA ASN A 76 -6.57 20.20 -2.44
C ASN A 76 -6.89 19.65 -1.04
N ASP A 77 -7.32 18.41 -0.93
CA ASP A 77 -7.56 17.76 0.35
C ASP A 77 -6.26 17.56 1.12
N TYR A 78 -5.24 17.01 0.44
CA TYR A 78 -3.95 16.68 1.04
C TYR A 78 -3.23 17.92 1.58
N TRP A 79 -3.05 18.97 0.75
CA TRP A 79 -2.24 20.13 1.10
C TRP A 79 -2.99 21.24 1.87
N ASN A 80 -4.31 21.32 1.74
CA ASN A 80 -5.09 22.40 2.37
C ASN A 80 -5.93 21.95 3.58
N ARG A 81 -6.08 20.62 3.77
CA ARG A 81 -6.89 20.07 4.86
C ARG A 81 -6.12 19.04 5.68
N PHE A 82 -5.67 17.94 5.07
CA PHE A 82 -5.04 16.81 5.76
C PHE A 82 -3.73 17.23 6.45
N CYS A 83 -2.74 17.71 5.71
CA CYS A 83 -1.47 18.12 6.27
C CYS A 83 -1.61 19.26 7.29
N PRO A 84 -2.14 20.45 6.96
CA PRO A 84 -2.11 21.57 7.90
C PRO A 84 -3.10 21.45 9.05
N LYS A 85 -4.29 20.86 8.84
CA LYS A 85 -5.37 20.89 9.85
C LYS A 85 -5.41 19.64 10.74
N LEU A 86 -4.91 18.50 10.24
CA LEU A 86 -4.89 17.26 11.00
C LEU A 86 -3.50 16.87 11.46
N LEU A 87 -2.52 16.91 10.56
CA LEU A 87 -1.15 16.54 10.89
C LEU A 87 -0.39 17.69 11.56
N GLY A 88 -0.72 18.93 11.24
CA GLY A 88 -0.02 20.12 11.73
C GLY A 88 1.36 20.34 11.08
N LYS A 89 1.71 19.51 10.12
CA LYS A 89 2.94 19.64 9.31
C LYS A 89 2.77 18.94 7.96
N ASP A 90 3.62 19.29 7.01
CA ASP A 90 3.65 18.64 5.70
C ASP A 90 4.20 17.21 5.84
N LEU A 91 3.59 16.29 5.13
CA LEU A 91 4.03 14.91 4.99
C LEU A 91 4.39 14.65 3.52
N HIS A 92 5.69 14.73 3.22
CA HIS A 92 6.19 14.55 1.86
C HIS A 92 6.44 13.08 1.54
N HIS A 93 6.05 12.68 0.32
CA HIS A 93 6.36 11.40 -0.28
C HIS A 93 7.43 11.60 -1.35
N GLY A 94 8.57 10.94 -1.20
CA GLY A 94 9.67 10.99 -2.18
C GLY A 94 9.87 9.65 -2.87
N PRO A 95 10.28 9.65 -4.15
CA PRO A 95 10.65 8.42 -4.84
C PRO A 95 11.92 7.82 -4.23
N THR A 96 12.08 6.50 -4.36
CA THR A 96 13.34 5.83 -4.09
C THR A 96 14.37 6.20 -5.14
N ILE A 97 15.64 6.34 -4.75
CA ILE A 97 16.75 6.59 -5.69
C ILE A 97 17.15 5.30 -6.39
N GLY A 98 16.87 4.16 -5.74
CA GLY A 98 17.21 2.82 -6.21
C GLY A 98 18.61 2.37 -5.79
N GLY A 99 18.89 1.09 -6.05
CA GLY A 99 20.15 0.46 -5.65
C GLY A 99 20.10 -0.23 -4.30
N MET A 100 21.12 -1.05 -4.03
CA MET A 100 21.17 -1.92 -2.84
C MET A 100 21.23 -1.13 -1.53
N GLU A 101 21.95 -0.02 -1.51
CA GLU A 101 22.07 0.82 -0.30
C GLU A 101 20.73 1.44 0.08
N ASP A 102 19.99 1.95 -0.91
CA ASP A 102 18.66 2.54 -0.71
C ASP A 102 17.65 1.46 -0.26
N GLU A 103 17.72 0.26 -0.85
CA GLU A 103 16.90 -0.88 -0.41
C GLU A 103 17.16 -1.25 1.06
N MET A 104 18.42 -1.39 1.45
CA MET A 104 18.78 -1.71 2.84
C MET A 104 18.27 -0.64 3.82
N LYS A 105 18.38 0.62 3.46
CA LYS A 105 17.87 1.76 4.23
C LYS A 105 16.35 1.67 4.42
N TYR A 106 15.59 1.42 3.34
CA TYR A 106 14.13 1.30 3.44
C TYR A 106 13.68 0.05 4.20
N ARG A 107 14.43 -1.06 4.09
CA ARG A 107 14.20 -2.25 4.93
C ARG A 107 14.35 -1.91 6.42
N GLN A 108 15.41 -1.20 6.79
CA GLN A 108 15.63 -0.79 8.17
C GLN A 108 14.53 0.16 8.66
N HIS A 109 14.18 1.19 7.90
CA HIS A 109 13.08 2.10 8.24
C HIS A 109 11.74 1.38 8.38
N TYR A 110 11.49 0.33 7.57
CA TYR A 110 10.27 -0.46 7.68
C TYR A 110 10.23 -1.27 8.99
N ILE A 111 11.34 -1.91 9.38
CA ILE A 111 11.47 -2.60 10.67
C ILE A 111 11.16 -1.63 11.83
N GLU A 112 11.78 -0.47 11.80
CA GLU A 112 11.59 0.57 12.81
C GLU A 112 10.14 1.08 12.83
N THR A 113 9.49 1.18 11.67
CA THR A 113 8.07 1.55 11.58
C THR A 113 7.17 0.50 12.23
N LEU A 114 7.41 -0.79 12.03
CA LEU A 114 6.65 -1.87 12.68
C LEU A 114 6.82 -1.84 14.21
N GLN A 115 8.03 -1.60 14.69
CA GLN A 115 8.33 -1.46 16.13
C GLN A 115 7.64 -0.23 16.72
N LEU A 116 7.69 0.90 16.02
CA LEU A 116 7.02 2.12 16.44
C LEU A 116 5.50 1.93 16.49
N TYR A 117 4.93 1.22 15.49
CA TYR A 117 3.50 0.88 15.47
C TYR A 117 3.10 0.11 16.73
N GLU A 118 3.84 -0.94 17.08
CA GLU A 118 3.57 -1.74 18.28
C GLU A 118 3.70 -0.92 19.56
N SER A 119 4.74 -0.10 19.65
CA SER A 119 4.97 0.80 20.77
C SER A 119 3.85 1.83 20.98
N VAL A 120 3.36 2.43 19.88
CA VAL A 120 2.37 3.52 19.94
C VAL A 120 0.96 2.99 20.14
N PHE A 121 0.59 1.89 19.47
CA PHE A 121 -0.78 1.37 19.49
C PHE A 121 -0.98 0.17 20.44
N GLY A 122 0.09 -0.31 21.10
CA GLY A 122 0.05 -1.43 22.05
C GLY A 122 -0.33 -2.78 21.40
N ARG A 123 -0.24 -2.90 20.08
CA ARG A 123 -0.54 -4.11 19.31
C ARG A 123 0.29 -4.18 18.06
N LYS A 124 0.54 -5.38 17.56
CA LYS A 124 1.19 -5.58 16.26
C LYS A 124 0.32 -5.04 15.13
N PRO A 125 0.93 -4.50 14.07
CA PRO A 125 0.19 -4.13 12.87
C PRO A 125 -0.46 -5.37 12.22
N PRO A 126 -1.62 -5.23 11.55
CA PRO A 126 -2.33 -6.36 10.93
C PRO A 126 -1.51 -6.94 9.77
N SER A 127 -1.16 -8.24 9.87
CA SER A 127 -0.25 -8.93 8.94
C SER A 127 -0.78 -9.06 7.50
N ASN A 128 -2.09 -8.94 7.30
CA ASN A 128 -2.68 -8.92 5.96
C ASN A 128 -2.35 -7.62 5.19
N ILE A 129 -2.12 -6.49 5.87
CA ILE A 129 -1.74 -5.19 5.29
C ILE A 129 -0.23 -4.95 5.47
N TRP A 130 0.29 -5.20 6.67
CA TRP A 130 1.69 -5.01 7.02
C TRP A 130 2.43 -6.35 6.94
N LYS A 131 2.93 -6.67 5.75
CA LYS A 131 3.68 -7.90 5.53
C LYS A 131 4.98 -7.90 6.33
N ASP A 132 5.53 -9.08 6.58
CA ASP A 132 6.90 -9.17 7.11
C ASP A 132 7.92 -8.53 6.15
N VAL A 133 9.10 -8.23 6.67
CA VAL A 133 10.13 -7.48 5.95
C VAL A 133 10.54 -8.17 4.65
N ASP A 134 10.70 -9.47 4.67
CA ASP A 134 11.16 -10.21 3.51
C ASP A 134 10.08 -10.26 2.42
N THR A 135 8.84 -10.46 2.79
CA THR A 135 7.69 -10.37 1.87
C THR A 135 7.55 -8.95 1.30
N ARG A 136 7.69 -7.91 2.13
CA ARG A 136 7.55 -6.49 1.69
C ARG A 136 8.59 -6.11 0.64
N PHE A 137 9.82 -6.60 0.77
CA PHE A 137 10.96 -6.27 -0.09
C PHE A 137 11.38 -7.41 -1.04
N SER A 138 10.55 -8.45 -1.20
CA SER A 138 10.83 -9.49 -2.18
C SER A 138 10.77 -8.92 -3.60
N HIS A 139 11.79 -9.26 -4.42
CA HIS A 139 11.86 -8.85 -5.83
C HIS A 139 10.77 -9.49 -6.71
N ASP A 140 10.11 -10.55 -6.23
CA ASP A 140 9.03 -11.25 -6.94
C ASP A 140 7.73 -10.43 -7.04
N SER A 141 7.66 -9.28 -6.39
CA SER A 141 6.51 -8.39 -6.42
C SER A 141 6.59 -7.35 -7.55
N ASN A 142 7.00 -7.73 -8.75
CA ASN A 142 6.87 -6.90 -9.94
C ASN A 142 5.39 -6.72 -10.29
N THR A 143 4.76 -5.78 -9.62
CA THR A 143 3.46 -5.29 -10.04
C THR A 143 3.69 -4.38 -11.24
N GLN A 144 3.25 -4.80 -12.42
CA GLN A 144 3.26 -3.98 -13.62
C GLN A 144 1.82 -3.71 -14.04
N TRP A 145 1.57 -2.49 -14.53
CA TRP A 145 0.33 -2.21 -15.21
C TRP A 145 0.35 -2.93 -16.56
N VAL A 146 -0.60 -3.84 -16.74
CA VAL A 146 -0.74 -4.63 -17.98
C VAL A 146 -2.09 -4.26 -18.61
N ASP A 147 -2.04 -3.80 -19.86
CA ASP A 147 -3.26 -3.62 -20.64
C ASP A 147 -3.84 -5.00 -20.98
N LEU A 148 -4.92 -5.36 -20.31
CA LEU A 148 -5.59 -6.64 -20.47
C LEU A 148 -6.29 -6.78 -21.85
N ALA A 149 -6.54 -5.68 -22.56
CA ALA A 149 -7.11 -5.71 -23.89
C ALA A 149 -6.10 -6.19 -24.95
N SER A 150 -4.80 -5.93 -24.71
CA SER A 150 -3.72 -6.28 -25.63
C SER A 150 -2.82 -7.41 -25.14
N ASN A 151 -3.02 -7.93 -23.92
CA ASN A 151 -2.16 -8.93 -23.30
C ASN A 151 -2.95 -10.10 -22.70
N ILE A 152 -2.43 -11.32 -22.87
CA ILE A 152 -2.95 -12.51 -22.19
C ILE A 152 -2.11 -12.71 -20.92
N VAL A 153 -2.74 -12.54 -19.76
CA VAL A 153 -2.10 -12.82 -18.48
C VAL A 153 -2.35 -14.27 -18.08
N THR A 154 -1.29 -15.06 -17.95
CA THR A 154 -1.38 -16.45 -17.48
C THR A 154 -0.51 -16.66 -16.25
N SER A 155 -0.98 -17.46 -15.28
CA SER A 155 -0.11 -17.85 -14.17
C SER A 155 0.99 -18.78 -14.66
N LYS A 156 2.18 -18.72 -14.03
CA LYS A 156 3.32 -19.62 -14.31
C LYS A 156 2.90 -21.10 -14.29
N ASN A 157 2.03 -21.48 -13.34
CA ASN A 157 1.54 -22.86 -13.22
C ASN A 157 0.60 -23.28 -14.37
N SER A 158 -0.24 -22.37 -14.85
CA SER A 158 -1.14 -22.68 -15.98
C SER A 158 -0.40 -22.82 -17.31
N LEU A 159 0.73 -22.12 -17.47
CA LEU A 159 1.60 -22.25 -18.63
C LEU A 159 2.30 -23.61 -18.68
N LEU A 160 2.82 -24.08 -17.53
CA LEU A 160 3.43 -25.41 -17.39
C LEU A 160 2.46 -26.55 -17.73
N ILE A 161 1.22 -26.47 -17.26
CA ILE A 161 0.18 -27.46 -17.57
C ILE A 161 -0.13 -27.48 -19.08
N LYS A 162 -0.18 -26.34 -19.77
CA LYS A 162 -0.41 -26.27 -21.21
C LYS A 162 0.75 -26.82 -22.03
N ILE A 163 1.99 -26.58 -21.62
CA ILE A 163 3.18 -27.10 -22.28
C ILE A 163 3.27 -28.62 -22.12
N THR A 164 3.00 -29.15 -20.95
CA THR A 164 2.99 -30.61 -20.71
C THR A 164 1.87 -31.32 -21.47
N SER A 165 0.68 -30.72 -21.57
CA SER A 165 -0.43 -31.27 -22.36
C SER A 165 -0.11 -31.26 -23.86
N ALA A 166 0.51 -30.20 -24.38
CA ALA A 166 0.91 -30.14 -25.80
C ALA A 166 2.00 -31.15 -26.15
N LEU A 167 2.97 -31.38 -25.26
CA LEU A 167 4.00 -32.40 -25.44
C LEU A 167 3.44 -33.84 -25.38
N LEU A 168 2.47 -34.10 -24.50
CA LEU A 168 1.80 -35.40 -24.41
C LEU A 168 0.99 -35.73 -25.67
N ILE A 169 0.32 -34.76 -26.26
CA ILE A 169 -0.44 -34.93 -27.51
C ILE A 169 0.52 -35.16 -28.68
N GLY A 170 1.65 -34.48 -28.75
CA GLY A 170 2.66 -34.67 -29.78
C GLY A 170 3.31 -36.05 -29.77
N VAL A 171 3.44 -36.70 -28.60
CA VAL A 171 4.00 -38.06 -28.47
C VAL A 171 2.97 -39.15 -28.82
N LEU A 172 1.67 -38.86 -28.73
CA LEU A 172 0.60 -39.82 -29.09
C LEU A 172 0.22 -39.78 -30.57
N LEU A 173 0.69 -38.80 -31.35
CA LEU A 173 0.41 -38.63 -32.79
C LEU A 173 1.66 -38.83 -33.66
N GLY A 174 2.78 -39.19 -33.10
CA GLY A 174 4.03 -39.60 -33.80
C GLY A 174 4.31 -41.08 -33.62
#